data_227063782cdac1c0a2b2ff3f1663b69c
#
_entry.id   227063782cdac1c0a2b2ff3f1663b69c
#
_cell.length_a   1.000
_cell.length_b   1.000
_cell.length_c   1.000
_cell.angle_alpha   90.00
_cell.angle_beta   90.00
_cell.angle_gamma   90.00
#
_symmetry.space_group_name_H-M   'P 1'
#
loop_
_entity.id
_entity.type
_entity.pdbx_description
1 polymer ?
#
loop_
_entity_poly.entity_id
_entity_poly.type
_entity_poly.pdbx_seq_one_letter_code
_entity_poly.pdbx_strand_id
1 'polypeptide(L)'
;IGNMELSRRHHMIFEGPPGTGKTTVARIVAHLFYALGILENTTVIETKRNELEGKWVGDLSGKINEKVDSALGGVLFIDEAHQLYNKEDPYDKGKQVIQAFVPRLENDGEKFIAIIAGYTKEMEEFLKFDPGLASRFQHKIIFESYKPQVVAQIVVNILKKNKIEFNEKYVK
;
A
#
# COMPACT_ATOMS: atom_id res chain seq x y z
N ILE A 1 -26.69 -4.22 24.79
CA ILE A 1 -25.66 -4.75 23.84
C ILE A 1 -25.34 -3.57 22.96
N GLY A 2 -24.25 -2.85 23.31
CA GLY A 2 -23.83 -1.66 22.58
C GLY A 2 -23.45 -2.03 21.14
N ASN A 3 -24.03 -1.33 20.17
CA ASN A 3 -23.52 -1.32 18.81
C ASN A 3 -22.08 -0.77 18.86
N MET A 4 -21.10 -1.66 18.81
CA MET A 4 -19.77 -1.27 18.39
C MET A 4 -19.93 -0.88 16.92
N GLU A 5 -19.95 0.43 16.63
CA GLU A 5 -19.70 0.91 15.27
C GLU A 5 -18.30 0.45 14.91
N LEU A 6 -18.22 -0.66 14.21
CA LEU A 6 -17.00 -1.10 13.57
C LEU A 6 -16.59 0.06 12.63
N SER A 7 -15.44 0.66 12.89
CA SER A 7 -14.87 1.64 11.97
C SER A 7 -14.93 1.07 10.56
N ARG A 8 -15.64 1.75 9.66
CA ARG A 8 -15.75 1.31 8.26
C ARG A 8 -14.51 1.64 7.43
N ARG A 9 -13.51 2.24 8.07
CA ARG A 9 -12.23 2.60 7.45
C ARG A 9 -11.23 1.48 7.73
N HIS A 10 -10.67 0.91 6.68
CA HIS A 10 -9.76 -0.24 6.77
C HIS A 10 -8.40 0.07 6.13
N HIS A 11 -7.91 1.31 6.29
CA HIS A 11 -6.60 1.68 5.76
C HIS A 11 -5.47 0.93 6.48
N MET A 12 -4.44 0.52 5.73
CA MET A 12 -3.40 -0.38 6.22
C MET A 12 -2.00 0.13 5.94
N ILE A 13 -1.07 -0.20 6.81
CA ILE A 13 0.37 -0.01 6.63
C ILE A 13 1.00 -1.39 6.40
N PHE A 14 1.76 -1.54 5.32
CA PHE A 14 2.53 -2.73 5.01
C PHE A 14 4.02 -2.42 5.16
N GLU A 15 4.68 -3.01 6.15
CA GLU A 15 6.09 -2.79 6.42
C GLU A 15 6.90 -4.05 6.19
N GLY A 16 8.09 -3.90 5.61
CA GLY A 16 9.03 -5.00 5.46
C GLY A 16 9.95 -4.86 4.25
N PRO A 17 10.92 -5.78 4.10
CA PRO A 17 11.90 -5.77 3.02
C PRO A 17 11.28 -5.85 1.63
N PRO A 18 12.02 -5.47 0.57
CA PRO A 18 11.56 -5.62 -0.79
C PRO A 18 11.37 -7.09 -1.16
N GLY A 19 10.46 -7.37 -2.09
CA GLY A 19 10.24 -8.74 -2.58
C GLY A 19 9.49 -9.66 -1.62
N THR A 20 8.97 -9.18 -0.50
CA THR A 20 8.22 -9.99 0.48
C THR A 20 6.74 -10.17 0.14
N GLY A 21 6.29 -9.66 -1.02
CA GLY A 21 4.93 -9.89 -1.52
C GLY A 21 3.90 -8.85 -1.09
N LYS A 22 4.30 -7.67 -0.61
CA LYS A 22 3.37 -6.60 -0.17
C LYS A 22 2.29 -6.30 -1.21
N THR A 23 2.67 -6.07 -2.47
CA THR A 23 1.73 -5.81 -3.57
C THR A 23 0.80 -7.01 -3.84
N THR A 24 1.33 -8.23 -3.75
CA THR A 24 0.52 -9.45 -3.92
C THR A 24 -0.55 -9.55 -2.83
N VAL A 25 -0.18 -9.27 -1.58
CA VAL A 25 -1.13 -9.28 -0.46
C VAL A 25 -2.15 -8.14 -0.60
N ALA A 26 -1.77 -6.96 -1.09
CA ALA A 26 -2.73 -5.89 -1.37
C ALA A 26 -3.83 -6.32 -2.36
N ARG A 27 -3.48 -7.07 -3.40
CA ARG A 27 -4.46 -7.65 -4.33
C ARG A 27 -5.35 -8.70 -3.66
N ILE A 28 -4.80 -9.54 -2.79
CA ILE A 28 -5.58 -10.50 -2.01
C ILE A 28 -6.56 -9.77 -1.08
N VAL A 29 -6.11 -8.69 -0.43
CA VAL A 29 -6.96 -7.83 0.42
C VAL A 29 -8.12 -7.26 -0.39
N ALA A 30 -7.89 -6.75 -1.61
CA ALA A 30 -8.96 -6.25 -2.47
C ALA A 30 -10.03 -7.32 -2.75
N HIS A 31 -9.61 -8.53 -3.11
CA HIS A 31 -10.54 -9.65 -3.33
C HIS A 31 -11.29 -10.07 -2.07
N LEU A 32 -10.59 -10.13 -0.92
CA LEU A 32 -11.20 -10.50 0.35
C LEU A 32 -12.27 -9.48 0.78
N PHE A 33 -11.95 -8.20 0.74
CA PHE A 33 -12.87 -7.15 1.17
C PHE A 33 -14.04 -6.96 0.21
N TYR A 34 -13.84 -7.22 -1.08
CA TYR A 34 -14.93 -7.33 -2.06
C TYR A 34 -15.86 -8.52 -1.72
N ALA A 35 -15.31 -9.70 -1.44
CA ALA A 35 -16.10 -10.86 -1.07
C ALA A 35 -16.90 -10.67 0.24
N LEU A 36 -16.40 -9.83 1.15
CA LEU A 36 -17.07 -9.45 2.39
C LEU A 36 -18.10 -8.32 2.20
N GLY A 37 -18.26 -7.77 0.98
CA GLY A 37 -19.17 -6.68 0.68
C GLY A 37 -18.74 -5.32 1.24
N ILE A 38 -17.45 -5.17 1.59
CA ILE A 38 -16.87 -3.92 2.10
C ILE A 38 -16.41 -3.03 0.95
N LEU A 39 -15.86 -3.63 -0.11
CA LEU A 39 -15.49 -2.96 -1.35
C LEU A 39 -16.48 -3.28 -2.47
N GLU A 40 -16.63 -2.35 -3.41
CA GLU A 40 -17.52 -2.48 -4.57
C GLU A 40 -16.87 -3.26 -5.73
N ASN A 41 -15.54 -3.29 -5.77
CA ASN A 41 -14.76 -3.97 -6.80
C ASN A 41 -13.41 -4.44 -6.27
N THR A 42 -12.65 -5.19 -7.09
CA THR A 42 -11.33 -5.72 -6.75
C THR A 42 -10.19 -4.92 -7.38
N THR A 43 -10.45 -3.72 -7.86
CA THR A 43 -9.44 -2.86 -8.50
C THR A 43 -8.37 -2.46 -7.49
N VAL A 44 -7.10 -2.57 -7.89
CA VAL A 44 -5.96 -2.07 -7.12
C VAL A 44 -5.23 -1.05 -7.99
N ILE A 45 -5.30 0.20 -7.59
CA ILE A 45 -4.54 1.30 -8.20
C ILE A 45 -3.20 1.37 -7.49
N GLU A 46 -2.15 0.98 -8.19
CA GLU A 46 -0.78 1.05 -7.69
C GLU A 46 -0.17 2.39 -8.06
N THR A 47 0.57 2.98 -7.14
CA THR A 47 1.29 4.23 -7.39
C THR A 47 2.52 4.35 -6.48
N LYS A 48 3.41 5.26 -6.84
CA LYS A 48 4.61 5.62 -6.08
C LYS A 48 4.94 7.09 -6.32
N ARG A 49 5.90 7.62 -5.56
CA ARG A 49 6.25 9.04 -5.59
C ARG A 49 6.38 9.63 -7.00
N ASN A 50 7.17 9.00 -7.88
CA ASN A 50 7.43 9.52 -9.22
C ASN A 50 6.18 9.65 -10.11
N GLU A 51 5.13 8.88 -9.84
CA GLU A 51 3.85 8.97 -10.54
C GLU A 51 2.95 10.07 -9.97
N LEU A 52 3.22 10.48 -8.75
CA LEU A 52 2.53 11.57 -8.06
C LEU A 52 3.22 12.93 -8.29
N GLU A 53 4.46 12.93 -8.79
CA GLU A 53 5.16 14.15 -9.17
C GLU A 53 4.63 14.67 -10.51
N GLY A 54 3.96 15.82 -10.48
CA GLY A 54 3.49 16.50 -11.69
C GLY A 54 4.62 17.22 -12.43
N LYS A 55 4.46 17.40 -13.75
CA LYS A 55 5.41 18.17 -14.60
C LYS A 55 5.43 19.67 -14.26
N TRP A 56 4.42 20.18 -13.58
CA TRP A 56 4.25 21.61 -13.28
C TRP A 56 4.09 21.86 -11.78
N VAL A 57 4.54 23.04 -11.33
CA VAL A 57 4.37 23.50 -9.95
C VAL A 57 2.87 23.69 -9.68
N GLY A 58 2.31 22.92 -8.74
CA GLY A 58 0.87 22.98 -8.37
C GLY A 58 0.05 21.73 -8.70
N ASP A 59 0.62 20.77 -9.45
CA ASP A 59 -0.12 19.59 -9.93
C ASP A 59 -0.08 18.36 -9.00
N LEU A 60 0.71 18.41 -7.92
CA LEU A 60 0.90 17.28 -7.01
C LEU A 60 -0.37 16.89 -6.25
N SER A 61 -1.13 17.87 -5.78
CA SER A 61 -2.42 17.63 -5.12
C SER A 61 -3.48 17.10 -6.08
N GLY A 62 -3.42 17.49 -7.36
CA GLY A 62 -4.29 16.95 -8.41
C GLY A 62 -4.03 15.47 -8.64
N LYS A 63 -2.76 15.08 -8.76
CA LYS A 63 -2.37 13.69 -9.03
C LYS A 63 -2.78 12.70 -7.97
N ILE A 64 -2.60 13.01 -6.68
CA ILE A 64 -3.06 12.11 -5.61
C ILE A 64 -4.59 12.01 -5.60
N ASN A 65 -5.31 13.11 -5.87
CA ASN A 65 -6.75 13.09 -5.97
C ASN A 65 -7.23 12.21 -7.14
N GLU A 66 -6.62 12.31 -8.32
CA GLU A 66 -6.90 11.44 -9.47
C GLU A 66 -6.69 9.95 -9.13
N LYS A 67 -5.61 9.63 -8.40
CA LYS A 67 -5.34 8.24 -7.97
C LYS A 67 -6.38 7.75 -6.97
N VAL A 68 -6.79 8.60 -6.02
CA VAL A 68 -7.88 8.27 -5.08
C VAL A 68 -9.19 8.07 -5.83
N ASP A 69 -9.56 8.98 -6.75
CA ASP A 69 -10.79 8.86 -7.54
C ASP A 69 -10.82 7.56 -8.36
N SER A 70 -9.67 7.18 -8.93
CA SER A 70 -9.52 5.92 -9.67
C SER A 70 -9.60 4.67 -8.79
N ALA A 71 -9.35 4.81 -7.48
CA ALA A 71 -9.36 3.73 -6.51
C ALA A 71 -10.69 3.60 -5.75
N LEU A 72 -11.65 4.50 -5.98
CA LEU A 72 -12.95 4.41 -5.32
C LEU A 72 -13.63 3.06 -5.60
N GLY A 73 -14.21 2.49 -4.58
CA GLY A 73 -14.78 1.14 -4.59
C GLY A 73 -13.75 0.00 -4.46
N GLY A 74 -12.46 0.30 -4.52
CA GLY A 74 -11.35 -0.66 -4.49
C GLY A 74 -10.21 -0.26 -3.55
N VAL A 75 -8.97 -0.50 -3.96
CA VAL A 75 -7.77 -0.28 -3.17
C VAL A 75 -6.82 0.71 -3.87
N LEU A 76 -6.31 1.68 -3.12
CA LEU A 76 -5.15 2.49 -3.49
C LEU A 76 -3.92 1.93 -2.78
N PHE A 77 -2.95 1.43 -3.54
CA PHE A 77 -1.69 0.93 -3.02
C PHE A 77 -0.55 1.90 -3.36
N ILE A 78 0.05 2.51 -2.33
CA ILE A 78 1.19 3.43 -2.47
C ILE A 78 2.44 2.69 -2.04
N ASP A 79 3.28 2.31 -3.02
CA ASP A 79 4.55 1.65 -2.73
C ASP A 79 5.64 2.67 -2.38
N GLU A 80 6.54 2.26 -1.51
CA GLU A 80 7.62 3.10 -0.99
C GLU A 80 7.12 4.46 -0.48
N ALA A 81 5.99 4.45 0.26
CA ALA A 81 5.31 5.65 0.71
C ALA A 81 6.18 6.60 1.55
N HIS A 82 7.22 6.09 2.21
CA HIS A 82 8.22 6.89 2.91
C HIS A 82 8.94 7.87 1.99
N GLN A 83 9.02 7.59 0.69
CA GLN A 83 9.60 8.49 -0.29
C GLN A 83 8.69 9.68 -0.64
N LEU A 84 7.40 9.66 -0.27
CA LEU A 84 6.47 10.76 -0.55
C LEU A 84 6.95 12.09 0.05
N TYR A 85 7.78 12.07 1.08
CA TYR A 85 8.34 13.25 1.69
C TYR A 85 9.83 13.07 1.99
N ASN A 86 10.64 14.06 1.58
CA ASN A 86 12.05 14.14 1.93
C ASN A 86 12.29 15.33 2.86
N LYS A 87 12.55 15.03 4.14
CA LYS A 87 12.81 16.03 5.18
C LYS A 87 14.08 16.85 4.92
N GLU A 88 15.06 16.27 4.22
CA GLU A 88 16.36 16.89 3.97
C GLU A 88 16.35 17.86 2.79
N ASP A 89 15.30 17.80 1.95
CA ASP A 89 15.13 18.70 0.81
C ASP A 89 14.18 19.85 1.15
N PRO A 90 14.69 21.09 1.32
CA PRO A 90 13.84 22.27 1.59
C PRO A 90 12.83 22.57 0.48
N TYR A 91 13.05 22.06 -0.73
CA TYR A 91 12.18 22.24 -1.88
C TYR A 91 11.24 21.05 -2.12
N ASP A 92 11.27 20.05 -1.23
CA ASP A 92 10.40 18.89 -1.37
C ASP A 92 8.94 19.27 -1.28
N LYS A 93 8.22 18.92 -2.33
CA LYS A 93 6.79 19.17 -2.47
C LYS A 93 5.92 18.02 -1.94
N GLY A 94 6.53 16.95 -1.44
CA GLY A 94 5.80 15.78 -0.93
C GLY A 94 4.83 16.07 0.18
N LYS A 95 5.11 17.14 0.98
CA LYS A 95 4.17 17.63 1.98
C LYS A 95 2.80 18.02 1.37
N GLN A 96 2.79 18.57 0.14
CA GLN A 96 1.54 18.92 -0.55
C GLN A 96 0.74 17.66 -0.93
N VAL A 97 1.42 16.57 -1.31
CA VAL A 97 0.76 15.28 -1.57
C VAL A 97 0.08 14.77 -0.31
N ILE A 98 0.77 14.80 0.83
CA ILE A 98 0.23 14.35 2.13
C ILE A 98 -0.94 15.25 2.54
N GLN A 99 -0.81 16.57 2.42
CA GLN A 99 -1.87 17.53 2.74
C GLN A 99 -3.13 17.36 1.89
N ALA A 100 -2.99 16.93 0.63
CA ALA A 100 -4.12 16.61 -0.23
C ALA A 100 -4.71 15.21 0.06
N PHE A 101 -3.86 14.26 0.47
CA PHE A 101 -4.28 12.88 0.72
C PHE A 101 -5.04 12.71 2.03
N VAL A 102 -4.60 13.36 3.13
CA VAL A 102 -5.22 13.21 4.45
C VAL A 102 -6.71 13.55 4.46
N PRO A 103 -7.19 14.65 3.84
CA PRO A 103 -8.63 14.93 3.74
C PRO A 103 -9.40 13.84 2.97
N ARG A 104 -8.80 13.24 1.94
CA ARG A 104 -9.43 12.16 1.18
C ARG A 104 -9.59 10.88 2.01
N LEU A 105 -8.58 10.53 2.82
CA LEU A 105 -8.67 9.43 3.78
C LEU A 105 -9.79 9.66 4.81
N GLU A 106 -10.06 10.92 5.17
CA GLU A 106 -11.14 11.28 6.09
C GLU A 106 -12.52 11.23 5.42
N ASN A 107 -12.66 11.91 4.29
CA ASN A 107 -13.97 12.14 3.66
C ASN A 107 -14.46 10.94 2.85
N ASP A 108 -13.54 10.22 2.20
CA ASP A 108 -13.85 9.08 1.33
C ASP A 108 -13.37 7.75 1.90
N GLY A 109 -12.85 7.71 3.13
CA GLY A 109 -12.21 6.54 3.73
C GLY A 109 -13.10 5.30 3.89
N GLU A 110 -14.41 5.42 3.75
CA GLU A 110 -15.36 4.30 3.70
C GLU A 110 -15.57 3.75 2.27
N LYS A 111 -15.15 4.51 1.24
CA LYS A 111 -15.37 4.18 -0.16
C LYS A 111 -14.18 3.46 -0.81
N PHE A 112 -13.03 3.45 -0.18
CA PHE A 112 -11.82 2.77 -0.66
C PHE A 112 -10.91 2.37 0.48
N ILE A 113 -9.99 1.45 0.23
CA ILE A 113 -8.94 1.10 1.20
C ILE A 113 -7.61 1.67 0.70
N ALA A 114 -6.98 2.53 1.50
CA ALA A 114 -5.60 2.94 1.27
C ALA A 114 -4.64 1.94 1.94
N ILE A 115 -3.64 1.48 1.19
CA ILE A 115 -2.53 0.69 1.70
C ILE A 115 -1.25 1.44 1.38
N ILE A 116 -0.51 1.85 2.40
CA ILE A 116 0.82 2.44 2.25
C ILE A 116 1.88 1.41 2.60
N ALA A 117 2.88 1.26 1.76
CA ALA A 117 3.91 0.24 1.91
C ALA A 117 5.31 0.85 1.91
N GLY A 118 6.24 0.23 2.64
CA GLY A 118 7.63 0.66 2.67
C GLY A 118 8.50 -0.17 3.61
N TYR A 119 9.75 0.27 3.79
CA TYR A 119 10.67 -0.36 4.73
C TYR A 119 10.34 0.08 6.16
N THR A 120 10.50 -0.81 7.12
CA THR A 120 10.04 -0.60 8.50
C THR A 120 10.58 0.68 9.13
N LYS A 121 11.89 0.91 9.08
CA LYS A 121 12.52 2.10 9.68
C LYS A 121 12.06 3.40 9.01
N GLU A 122 12.09 3.42 7.69
CA GLU A 122 11.71 4.58 6.89
C GLU A 122 10.23 4.91 7.06
N MET A 123 9.36 3.89 7.15
CA MET A 123 7.94 4.09 7.43
C MET A 123 7.69 4.62 8.84
N GLU A 124 8.42 4.17 9.84
CA GLU A 124 8.32 4.71 11.20
C GLU A 124 8.69 6.20 11.26
N GLU A 125 9.74 6.62 10.55
CA GLU A 125 10.15 8.03 10.46
C GLU A 125 9.13 8.85 9.69
N PHE A 126 8.64 8.33 8.58
CA PHE A 126 7.61 8.97 7.75
C PHE A 126 6.31 9.22 8.53
N LEU A 127 5.83 8.23 9.27
CA LEU A 127 4.61 8.35 10.06
C LEU A 127 4.75 9.30 11.28
N LYS A 128 5.96 9.43 11.83
CA LYS A 128 6.23 10.44 12.87
C LYS A 128 6.18 11.86 12.33
N PHE A 129 6.48 12.05 11.05
CA PHE A 129 6.45 13.37 10.43
C PHE A 129 5.03 13.95 10.34
N ASP A 130 4.02 13.11 10.03
CA ASP A 130 2.63 13.54 9.96
C ASP A 130 1.72 12.64 10.82
N PRO A 131 1.48 13.03 12.09
CA PRO A 131 0.56 12.31 12.97
C PRO A 131 -0.87 12.26 12.44
N GLY A 132 -1.28 13.25 11.64
CA GLY A 132 -2.58 13.27 10.98
C GLY A 132 -2.71 12.13 9.98
N LEU A 133 -1.69 11.91 9.14
CA LEU A 133 -1.65 10.76 8.25
C LEU A 133 -1.63 9.45 9.07
N ALA A 134 -0.73 9.33 10.04
CA ALA A 134 -0.56 8.11 10.84
C ALA A 134 -1.87 7.67 11.51
N SER A 135 -2.66 8.61 12.03
CA SER A 135 -3.93 8.32 12.72
C SER A 135 -5.03 7.76 11.82
N ARG A 136 -4.90 7.85 10.50
CA ARG A 136 -5.87 7.30 9.53
C ARG A 136 -5.62 5.82 9.20
N PHE A 137 -4.45 5.29 9.55
CA PHE A 137 -4.08 3.91 9.29
C PHE A 137 -4.20 3.07 10.57
N GLN A 138 -5.24 2.25 10.64
CA GLN A 138 -5.57 1.49 11.85
C GLN A 138 -4.90 0.12 11.92
N HIS A 139 -4.50 -0.42 10.77
CA HIS A 139 -3.97 -1.76 10.66
C HIS A 139 -2.52 -1.73 10.16
N LYS A 140 -1.65 -2.42 10.87
CA LYS A 140 -0.24 -2.56 10.50
C LYS A 140 0.07 -4.04 10.26
N ILE A 141 0.61 -4.35 9.10
CA ILE A 141 1.04 -5.70 8.72
C ILE A 141 2.55 -5.68 8.47
N ILE A 142 3.26 -6.54 9.19
CA ILE A 142 4.71 -6.67 9.07
C ILE A 142 5.02 -7.87 8.19
N PHE A 143 5.79 -7.64 7.13
CA PHE A 143 6.28 -8.64 6.20
C PHE A 143 7.71 -9.00 6.57
N GLU A 144 7.93 -10.22 7.01
CA GLU A 144 9.28 -10.73 7.30
C GLU A 144 9.95 -11.24 6.02
N SER A 145 11.28 -11.25 6.03
CA SER A 145 12.05 -11.90 4.97
C SER A 145 11.75 -13.39 4.95
N TYR A 146 11.56 -13.93 3.77
CA TYR A 146 11.35 -15.37 3.62
C TYR A 146 12.60 -16.16 4.02
N LYS A 147 12.40 -17.24 4.76
CA LYS A 147 13.45 -18.23 5.00
C LYS A 147 13.86 -18.89 3.66
N PRO A 148 15.14 -19.31 3.48
CA PRO A 148 15.60 -19.92 2.23
C PRO A 148 14.71 -21.06 1.71
N GLN A 149 14.19 -21.88 2.63
CA GLN A 149 13.28 -22.99 2.29
C GLN A 149 11.96 -22.53 1.67
N VAL A 150 11.43 -21.39 2.15
CA VAL A 150 10.21 -20.80 1.61
C VAL A 150 10.48 -20.22 0.22
N VAL A 151 11.63 -19.57 0.02
CA VAL A 151 12.05 -19.06 -1.29
C VAL A 151 12.16 -20.21 -2.29
N ALA A 152 12.81 -21.32 -1.91
CA ALA A 152 12.90 -22.51 -2.73
C ALA A 152 11.51 -23.03 -3.14
N GLN A 153 10.58 -23.11 -2.20
CA GLN A 153 9.20 -23.55 -2.47
C GLN A 153 8.46 -22.59 -3.43
N ILE A 154 8.65 -21.29 -3.28
CA ILE A 154 8.08 -20.28 -4.19
C ILE A 154 8.61 -20.50 -5.61
N VAL A 155 9.94 -20.70 -5.77
CA VAL A 155 10.57 -20.96 -7.06
C VAL A 155 9.99 -22.23 -7.70
N VAL A 156 9.90 -23.33 -6.94
CA VAL A 156 9.28 -24.59 -7.41
C VAL A 156 7.85 -24.36 -7.90
N ASN A 157 7.05 -23.64 -7.13
CA ASN A 157 5.66 -23.36 -7.51
C ASN A 157 5.57 -22.53 -8.79
N ILE A 158 6.46 -21.56 -8.97
CA ILE A 158 6.56 -20.74 -10.20
C ILE A 158 6.94 -21.64 -11.39
N LEU A 159 7.93 -22.50 -11.25
CA LEU A 159 8.37 -23.41 -12.31
C LEU A 159 7.23 -24.35 -12.71
N LYS A 160 6.56 -24.97 -11.74
CA LYS A 160 5.39 -25.84 -11.98
C LYS A 160 4.24 -25.10 -12.69
N LYS A 161 3.92 -23.90 -12.24
CA LYS A 161 2.87 -23.07 -12.85
C LYS A 161 3.17 -22.72 -14.31
N ASN A 162 4.42 -22.48 -14.63
CA ASN A 162 4.88 -22.17 -16.00
C ASN A 162 5.24 -23.41 -16.82
N LYS A 163 4.99 -24.63 -16.30
CA LYS A 163 5.30 -25.91 -16.97
C LYS A 163 6.78 -26.04 -17.37
N ILE A 164 7.68 -25.46 -16.57
CA ILE A 164 9.12 -25.57 -16.78
C ILE A 164 9.61 -26.84 -16.08
N GLU A 165 10.24 -27.75 -16.85
CA GLU A 165 10.85 -28.93 -16.29
C GLU A 165 12.11 -28.58 -15.49
N PHE A 166 12.23 -29.12 -14.28
CA PHE A 166 13.38 -28.94 -13.42
C PHE A 166 13.63 -30.22 -12.60
N ASN A 167 14.87 -30.43 -12.20
CA ASN A 167 15.24 -31.55 -11.37
C ASN A 167 15.05 -31.22 -9.89
N GLU A 168 14.04 -31.81 -9.24
CA GLU A 168 13.72 -31.59 -7.83
C GLU A 168 14.88 -31.87 -6.86
N LYS A 169 15.91 -32.60 -7.28
CA LYS A 169 17.10 -32.88 -6.47
C LYS A 169 17.89 -31.60 -6.11
N TYR A 170 17.78 -30.55 -6.91
CA TYR A 170 18.49 -29.27 -6.70
C TYR A 170 17.72 -28.24 -5.89
N VAL A 171 16.56 -28.59 -5.37
CA VAL A 171 15.66 -27.67 -4.66
C VAL A 171 15.49 -28.06 -3.18
N LYS A 172 16.38 -28.85 -2.65
CA LYS A 172 16.41 -29.24 -1.23
C LYS A 172 17.21 -28.29 -0.38
#